data_6b911200ee9788f2b0be430ce1056e4f
#
_entry.id   6b911200ee9788f2b0be430ce1056e4f
#
_cell.length_a   1.000
_cell.length_b   1.000
_cell.length_c   1.000
_cell.angle_alpha   90.00
_cell.angle_beta   90.00
_cell.angle_gamma   90.00
#
_symmetry.space_group_name_H-M   'P 1'
#
loop_
_entity.id
_entity.type
_entity.pdbx_description
1 polymer ?
#
loop_
_entity_poly.entity_id
_entity_poly.type
_entity_poly.pdbx_seq_one_letter_code
_entity_poly.pdbx_strand_id
1 'polypeptide(L)'
;AGIVVDTNSFTFKTGVRTFEAASFLKRNGADNVDVRELFNESIDFMKKKTEIIERSEIVFDDVAVSYIDEYTEDSNVVAAQSADELLTIKDVKVSFVLVRNKDYINISGRSVGNVNVQVMMEYLGGGGHLNMAGAQINTLDMEEAKAKLFEAILRYKKESM
;
A
#
# COMPACT_ATOMS: atom_id res chain seq x y z
N ALA A 1 16.17 6.79 10.80
CA ALA A 1 15.37 6.23 9.70
C ALA A 1 14.36 5.18 10.21
N GLY A 2 14.77 4.10 10.92
CA GLY A 2 13.90 3.00 11.35
C GLY A 2 12.61 3.44 12.04
N ILE A 3 12.69 4.32 13.04
CA ILE A 3 11.50 4.85 13.72
C ILE A 3 10.52 5.51 12.71
N VAL A 4 11.04 6.28 11.76
CA VAL A 4 10.22 6.97 10.76
C VAL A 4 9.48 5.98 9.85
N VAL A 5 10.16 4.90 9.43
CA VAL A 5 9.57 3.83 8.63
C VAL A 5 8.50 3.08 9.42
N ASP A 6 8.84 2.54 10.58
CA ASP A 6 7.96 1.69 11.38
C ASP A 6 6.72 2.40 11.92
N THR A 7 6.80 3.71 12.05
CA THR A 7 5.70 4.55 12.56
C THR A 7 4.99 5.33 11.46
N ASN A 8 5.37 5.15 10.20
CA ASN A 8 4.93 5.99 9.10
C ASN A 8 4.96 7.48 9.48
N SER A 9 6.19 7.99 9.72
CA SER A 9 6.43 9.37 10.14
C SER A 9 5.68 9.78 11.42
N PHE A 10 5.67 8.90 12.43
CA PHE A 10 4.99 9.08 13.72
C PHE A 10 3.46 9.08 13.65
N THR A 11 2.88 8.51 12.61
CA THR A 11 1.42 8.40 12.44
C THR A 11 0.85 7.14 13.10
N PHE A 12 1.57 6.01 13.06
CA PHE A 12 1.11 4.72 13.58
C PHE A 12 2.03 4.17 14.66
N LYS A 13 1.46 3.35 15.57
CA LYS A 13 2.19 2.62 16.62
C LYS A 13 3.13 3.52 17.44
N THR A 14 2.72 4.76 17.68
CA THR A 14 3.52 5.79 18.34
C THR A 14 3.05 6.00 19.76
N GLY A 15 3.92 5.71 20.72
CA GLY A 15 3.72 5.97 22.13
C GLY A 15 4.78 6.92 22.69
N VAL A 16 4.67 7.28 23.97
CA VAL A 16 5.61 8.16 24.66
C VAL A 16 7.07 7.67 24.48
N ARG A 17 7.29 6.36 24.60
CA ARG A 17 8.63 5.76 24.42
C ARG A 17 9.22 5.98 23.02
N THR A 18 8.38 6.05 22.00
CA THR A 18 8.83 6.33 20.62
C THR A 18 9.42 7.74 20.51
N PHE A 19 8.75 8.72 21.12
CA PHE A 19 9.24 10.10 21.17
C PHE A 19 10.47 10.26 22.05
N GLU A 20 10.56 9.54 23.16
CA GLU A 20 11.76 9.50 24.02
C GLU A 20 12.95 8.94 23.25
N ALA A 21 12.78 7.83 22.52
CA ALA A 21 13.81 7.25 21.67
C ALA A 21 14.25 8.21 20.55
N ALA A 22 13.29 8.88 19.89
CA ALA A 22 13.61 9.88 18.87
C ALA A 22 14.38 11.07 19.46
N SER A 23 13.99 11.56 20.64
CA SER A 23 14.69 12.61 21.37
C SER A 23 16.11 12.20 21.76
N PHE A 24 16.28 10.95 22.23
CA PHE A 24 17.61 10.40 22.54
C PHE A 24 18.51 10.37 21.29
N LEU A 25 17.98 9.87 20.16
CA LEU A 25 18.74 9.83 18.90
C LEU A 25 19.11 11.23 18.42
N LYS A 26 18.20 12.21 18.53
CA LYS A 26 18.48 13.60 18.15
C LYS A 26 19.60 14.20 18.99
N ARG A 27 19.61 13.96 20.31
CA ARG A 27 20.70 14.40 21.22
C ARG A 27 22.03 13.73 20.89
N ASN A 28 22.03 12.54 20.31
CA ASN A 28 23.22 11.80 19.88
C ASN A 28 23.61 12.05 18.42
N GLY A 29 23.14 13.14 17.82
CA GLY A 29 23.60 13.60 16.50
C GLY A 29 22.75 13.12 15.31
N ALA A 30 21.60 12.45 15.53
CA ALA A 30 20.71 12.16 14.42
C ALA A 30 20.12 13.45 13.84
N ASP A 31 20.32 13.68 12.55
CA ASP A 31 19.75 14.82 11.86
C ASP A 31 18.48 14.43 11.09
N ASN A 32 17.43 15.26 11.20
CA ASN A 32 16.17 15.03 10.52
C ASN A 32 16.29 15.27 9.02
N VAL A 33 17.20 16.15 8.59
CA VAL A 33 17.47 16.42 7.17
C VAL A 33 18.11 15.18 6.54
N ASP A 34 19.16 14.63 7.17
CA ASP A 34 19.82 13.40 6.70
C ASP A 34 18.83 12.22 6.63
N VAL A 35 17.95 12.11 7.65
CA VAL A 35 16.90 11.09 7.64
C VAL A 35 15.94 11.31 6.48
N ARG A 36 15.55 12.54 6.20
CA ARG A 36 14.65 12.87 5.09
C ARG A 36 15.29 12.56 3.72
N GLU A 37 16.57 12.85 3.56
CA GLU A 37 17.30 12.57 2.31
C GLU A 37 17.31 11.08 1.95
N LEU A 38 17.27 10.18 2.95
CA LEU A 38 17.16 8.75 2.71
C LEU A 38 15.82 8.31 2.07
N PHE A 39 14.81 9.18 2.07
CA PHE A 39 13.50 8.95 1.48
C PHE A 39 13.25 9.81 0.24
N ASN A 40 14.30 10.44 -0.30
CA ASN A 40 14.17 11.17 -1.55
C ASN A 40 13.89 10.18 -2.70
N GLU A 41 12.85 10.49 -3.45
CA GLU A 41 12.41 9.71 -4.61
C GLU A 41 12.88 10.38 -5.90
N SER A 42 13.15 9.58 -6.93
CA SER A 42 13.42 10.12 -8.25
C SER A 42 12.17 10.72 -8.88
N ILE A 43 12.35 11.65 -9.81
CA ILE A 43 11.21 12.26 -10.51
C ILE A 43 10.41 11.21 -11.30
N ASP A 44 11.06 10.17 -11.82
CA ASP A 44 10.40 9.10 -12.56
C ASP A 44 9.56 8.22 -11.63
N PHE A 45 10.04 7.98 -10.42
CA PHE A 45 9.29 7.26 -9.38
C PHE A 45 8.03 8.06 -8.98
N MET A 46 8.16 9.37 -8.78
CA MET A 46 7.03 10.25 -8.49
C MET A 46 6.01 10.30 -9.63
N LYS A 47 6.46 10.34 -10.88
CA LYS A 47 5.57 10.29 -12.06
C LYS A 47 4.76 9.00 -12.11
N LYS A 48 5.39 7.85 -11.86
CA LYS A 48 4.69 6.54 -11.79
C LYS A 48 3.62 6.52 -10.71
N LYS A 49 3.93 7.04 -9.50
CA LYS A 49 2.93 7.15 -8.43
C LYS A 49 1.76 8.04 -8.85
N THR A 50 2.05 9.19 -9.44
CA THR A 50 1.02 10.12 -9.93
C THR A 50 0.12 9.44 -10.95
N GLU A 51 0.67 8.69 -11.90
CA GLU A 51 -0.10 7.94 -12.90
C GLU A 51 -1.02 6.90 -12.25
N ILE A 52 -0.54 6.17 -11.23
CA ILE A 52 -1.38 5.24 -10.46
C ILE A 52 -2.54 5.97 -9.80
N ILE A 53 -2.27 7.12 -9.16
CA ILE A 53 -3.30 7.88 -8.45
C ILE A 53 -4.33 8.45 -9.43
N GLU A 54 -3.89 8.99 -10.56
CA GLU A 54 -4.78 9.53 -11.59
C GLU A 54 -5.71 8.47 -12.20
N ARG A 55 -5.23 7.23 -12.32
CA ARG A 55 -6.02 6.09 -12.82
C ARG A 55 -6.90 5.43 -11.77
N SER A 56 -6.83 5.89 -10.53
CA SER A 56 -7.59 5.24 -9.46
C SER A 56 -9.09 5.43 -9.62
N GLU A 57 -9.82 4.38 -9.31
CA GLU A 57 -11.27 4.35 -9.29
C GLU A 57 -11.76 4.00 -7.88
N ILE A 58 -12.81 4.68 -7.43
CA ILE A 58 -13.49 4.33 -6.19
C ILE A 58 -14.60 3.33 -6.52
N VAL A 59 -14.51 2.15 -5.94
CA VAL A 59 -15.50 1.09 -6.08
C VAL A 59 -16.08 0.73 -4.73
N PHE A 60 -17.30 0.23 -4.69
CA PHE A 60 -17.99 -0.18 -3.46
C PHE A 60 -18.02 0.91 -2.36
N ASP A 61 -18.03 2.18 -2.76
CA ASP A 61 -18.09 3.41 -1.95
C ASP A 61 -16.83 3.76 -1.12
N ASP A 62 -16.04 2.76 -0.70
CA ASP A 62 -14.93 2.93 0.23
C ASP A 62 -13.62 2.24 -0.19
N VAL A 63 -13.55 1.70 -1.39
CA VAL A 63 -12.39 0.97 -1.92
C VAL A 63 -11.79 1.72 -3.10
N ALA A 64 -10.53 2.11 -3.01
CA ALA A 64 -9.77 2.64 -4.14
C ALA A 64 -9.01 1.52 -4.85
N VAL A 65 -9.12 1.45 -6.16
CA VAL A 65 -8.40 0.46 -6.98
C VAL A 65 -7.68 1.18 -8.12
N SER A 66 -6.41 0.84 -8.31
CA SER A 66 -5.63 1.33 -9.44
C SER A 66 -4.70 0.26 -9.99
N TYR A 67 -4.08 0.53 -11.13
CA TYR A 67 -3.16 -0.43 -11.75
C TYR A 67 -2.11 0.22 -12.64
N ILE A 68 -0.99 -0.49 -12.81
CA ILE A 68 0.00 -0.24 -13.88
C ILE A 68 0.21 -1.54 -14.66
N ASP A 69 0.06 -1.46 -15.97
CA ASP A 69 0.22 -2.59 -16.89
C ASP A 69 1.62 -2.67 -17.53
N GLU A 70 2.57 -1.89 -17.00
CA GLU A 70 3.97 -1.91 -17.41
C GLU A 70 4.84 -2.51 -16.31
N TYR A 71 5.75 -3.41 -16.69
CA TYR A 71 6.74 -3.94 -15.76
C TYR A 71 7.95 -3.00 -15.66
N THR A 72 8.31 -2.64 -14.43
CA THR A 72 9.60 -2.03 -14.10
C THR A 72 10.13 -2.68 -12.82
N GLU A 73 11.45 -2.60 -12.58
CA GLU A 73 12.07 -3.24 -11.41
C GLU A 73 11.53 -2.72 -10.09
N ASP A 74 11.06 -1.49 -10.05
CA ASP A 74 10.49 -0.81 -8.88
C ASP A 74 8.96 -0.90 -8.78
N SER A 75 8.29 -1.59 -9.73
CA SER A 75 6.82 -1.66 -9.79
C SER A 75 6.15 -2.05 -8.49
N ASN A 76 6.70 -3.05 -7.78
CA ASN A 76 6.13 -3.50 -6.50
C ASN A 76 6.25 -2.46 -5.39
N VAL A 77 7.34 -1.69 -5.36
CA VAL A 77 7.56 -0.63 -4.36
C VAL A 77 6.64 0.55 -4.66
N VAL A 78 6.57 0.95 -5.94
CA VAL A 78 5.64 2.00 -6.40
C VAL A 78 4.21 1.64 -6.06
N ALA A 79 3.78 0.39 -6.33
CA ALA A 79 2.43 -0.09 -6.01
C ALA A 79 2.13 -0.01 -4.51
N ALA A 80 3.06 -0.47 -3.68
CA ALA A 80 2.89 -0.46 -2.24
C ALA A 80 2.73 0.97 -1.69
N GLN A 81 3.59 1.89 -2.12
CA GLN A 81 3.53 3.29 -1.70
C GLN A 81 2.29 4.02 -2.26
N SER A 82 1.91 3.73 -3.51
CA SER A 82 0.68 4.30 -4.08
C SER A 82 -0.58 3.79 -3.35
N ALA A 83 -0.59 2.53 -2.93
CA ALA A 83 -1.68 2.00 -2.12
C ALA A 83 -1.79 2.72 -0.76
N ASP A 84 -0.65 3.03 -0.11
CA ASP A 84 -0.64 3.86 1.11
C ASP A 84 -1.19 5.28 0.84
N GLU A 85 -0.84 5.87 -0.30
CA GLU A 85 -1.28 7.23 -0.65
C GLU A 85 -2.78 7.28 -1.01
N LEU A 86 -3.31 6.27 -1.69
CA LEU A 86 -4.75 6.16 -1.99
C LEU A 86 -5.61 6.11 -0.72
N LEU A 87 -5.10 5.62 0.41
CA LEU A 87 -5.79 5.67 1.70
C LEU A 87 -5.94 7.09 2.28
N THR A 88 -5.23 8.08 1.74
CA THR A 88 -5.39 9.48 2.15
C THR A 88 -6.59 10.15 1.50
N ILE A 89 -7.19 9.51 0.48
CA ILE A 89 -8.41 9.99 -0.17
C ILE A 89 -9.57 9.92 0.82
N LYS A 90 -10.35 10.99 0.89
CA LYS A 90 -11.50 11.07 1.79
C LYS A 90 -12.45 9.89 1.55
N ASP A 91 -12.95 9.31 2.63
CA ASP A 91 -13.89 8.19 2.68
C ASP A 91 -13.35 6.83 2.18
N VAL A 92 -12.11 6.77 1.68
CA VAL A 92 -11.45 5.51 1.33
C VAL A 92 -10.98 4.79 2.60
N LYS A 93 -11.36 3.51 2.73
CA LYS A 93 -10.97 2.63 3.85
C LYS A 93 -10.03 1.52 3.42
N VAL A 94 -10.05 1.18 2.14
CA VAL A 94 -9.22 0.12 1.55
C VAL A 94 -8.68 0.59 0.22
N SER A 95 -7.45 0.25 -0.09
CA SER A 95 -6.85 0.52 -1.39
C SER A 95 -6.14 -0.72 -1.93
N PHE A 96 -6.20 -0.89 -3.23
CA PHE A 96 -5.49 -1.92 -3.96
C PHE A 96 -4.80 -1.33 -5.18
N VAL A 97 -3.54 -1.71 -5.37
CA VAL A 97 -2.80 -1.40 -6.59
C VAL A 97 -2.28 -2.68 -7.21
N LEU A 98 -2.67 -2.90 -8.47
CA LEU A 98 -2.25 -4.04 -9.27
C LEU A 98 -1.10 -3.61 -10.17
N VAL A 99 -0.03 -4.39 -10.20
CA VAL A 99 1.08 -4.16 -11.13
C VAL A 99 1.49 -5.43 -11.84
N ARG A 100 1.73 -5.28 -13.14
CA ARG A 100 2.29 -6.36 -13.95
C ARG A 100 3.74 -6.63 -13.53
N ASN A 101 4.05 -7.89 -13.31
CA ASN A 101 5.41 -8.41 -13.27
C ASN A 101 5.68 -9.26 -14.51
N LYS A 102 6.85 -9.91 -14.58
CA LYS A 102 7.25 -10.71 -15.74
C LYS A 102 6.27 -11.86 -16.02
N ASP A 103 5.85 -12.57 -14.98
CA ASP A 103 5.11 -13.82 -15.09
C ASP A 103 3.78 -13.81 -14.32
N TYR A 104 3.46 -12.73 -13.60
CA TYR A 104 2.28 -12.62 -12.74
C TYR A 104 1.87 -11.16 -12.56
N ILE A 105 0.68 -10.95 -12.04
CA ILE A 105 0.24 -9.65 -11.54
C ILE A 105 0.32 -9.66 -10.02
N ASN A 106 1.00 -8.67 -9.45
CA ASN A 106 1.07 -8.46 -8.01
C ASN A 106 -0.02 -7.48 -7.58
N ILE A 107 -0.65 -7.77 -6.45
CA ILE A 107 -1.63 -6.90 -5.80
C ILE A 107 -1.06 -6.45 -4.47
N SER A 108 -0.97 -5.15 -4.28
CA SER A 108 -0.64 -4.52 -3.00
C SER A 108 -1.91 -3.95 -2.39
N GLY A 109 -2.30 -4.45 -1.22
CA GLY A 109 -3.49 -4.01 -0.49
C GLY A 109 -3.13 -3.28 0.80
N ARG A 110 -3.91 -2.25 1.11
CA ARG A 110 -3.83 -1.47 2.35
C ARG A 110 -5.23 -1.21 2.90
N SER A 111 -5.33 -1.05 4.21
CA SER A 111 -6.58 -0.67 4.84
C SER A 111 -6.38 0.18 6.08
N VAL A 112 -7.42 0.83 6.55
CA VAL A 112 -7.45 1.58 7.81
C VAL A 112 -8.48 0.99 8.77
N GLY A 113 -8.25 1.21 10.05
CA GLY A 113 -9.18 0.76 11.10
C GLY A 113 -9.26 -0.76 11.21
N ASN A 114 -10.48 -1.26 11.28
CA ASN A 114 -10.77 -2.69 11.51
C ASN A 114 -11.01 -3.49 10.21
N VAL A 115 -10.82 -2.88 9.04
CA VAL A 115 -10.98 -3.58 7.78
C VAL A 115 -9.77 -4.49 7.56
N ASN A 116 -10.03 -5.79 7.41
CA ASN A 116 -8.97 -6.80 7.31
C ASN A 116 -8.63 -7.11 5.85
N VAL A 117 -7.63 -6.38 5.32
CA VAL A 117 -7.14 -6.60 3.95
C VAL A 117 -6.41 -7.93 3.79
N GLN A 118 -5.86 -8.50 4.87
CA GLN A 118 -5.21 -9.80 4.84
C GLN A 118 -6.17 -10.91 4.37
N VAL A 119 -7.39 -10.94 4.92
CA VAL A 119 -8.40 -11.95 4.54
C VAL A 119 -8.75 -11.84 3.05
N MET A 120 -8.87 -10.63 2.52
CA MET A 120 -9.13 -10.45 1.09
C MET A 120 -7.98 -11.00 0.23
N MET A 121 -6.73 -10.81 0.65
CA MET A 121 -5.58 -11.34 -0.08
C MET A 121 -5.43 -12.85 0.09
N GLU A 122 -5.81 -13.42 1.23
CA GLU A 122 -5.82 -14.87 1.45
C GLU A 122 -6.81 -15.60 0.52
N TYR A 123 -7.94 -14.99 0.17
CA TYR A 123 -8.86 -15.54 -0.86
C TYR A 123 -8.20 -15.66 -2.25
N LEU A 124 -7.15 -14.88 -2.48
CA LEU A 124 -6.36 -14.88 -3.71
C LEU A 124 -5.06 -15.70 -3.60
N GLY A 125 -4.88 -16.43 -2.48
CA GLY A 125 -3.67 -17.19 -2.22
C GLY A 125 -2.47 -16.37 -1.74
N GLY A 126 -2.71 -15.12 -1.35
CA GLY A 126 -1.73 -14.21 -0.78
C GLY A 126 -1.74 -14.21 0.75
N GLY A 127 -1.33 -13.10 1.35
CA GLY A 127 -1.30 -12.94 2.80
C GLY A 127 -0.70 -11.61 3.24
N GLY A 128 -0.48 -11.48 4.53
CA GLY A 128 0.08 -10.26 5.12
C GLY A 128 -0.36 -10.05 6.56
N HIS A 129 -0.75 -8.83 6.88
CA HIS A 129 -1.28 -8.40 8.16
C HIS A 129 -2.61 -7.65 7.97
N LEU A 130 -3.31 -7.37 9.08
CA LEU A 130 -4.62 -6.73 9.10
C LEU A 130 -4.74 -5.56 8.10
N ASN A 131 -3.79 -4.63 8.12
CA ASN A 131 -3.84 -3.38 7.35
C ASN A 131 -2.87 -3.33 6.17
N MET A 132 -2.09 -4.38 5.94
CA MET A 132 -1.09 -4.45 4.88
C MET A 132 -0.96 -5.89 4.40
N ALA A 133 -1.34 -6.16 3.17
CA ALA A 133 -1.29 -7.50 2.60
C ALA A 133 -1.06 -7.45 1.08
N GLY A 134 -0.76 -8.58 0.48
CA GLY A 134 -0.57 -8.69 -0.96
C GLY A 134 -0.85 -10.09 -1.48
N ALA A 135 -1.06 -10.18 -2.77
CA ALA A 135 -1.25 -11.44 -3.48
C ALA A 135 -0.57 -11.41 -4.85
N GLN A 136 -0.23 -12.59 -5.35
CA GLN A 136 0.27 -12.78 -6.72
C GLN A 136 -0.74 -13.60 -7.49
N ILE A 137 -1.20 -13.07 -8.60
CA ILE A 137 -2.15 -13.75 -9.49
C ILE A 137 -1.39 -14.28 -10.70
N ASN A 138 -1.43 -15.59 -10.92
CA ASN A 138 -0.77 -16.26 -12.04
C ASN A 138 -1.49 -16.00 -13.36
N THR A 139 -1.52 -14.75 -13.77
CA THR A 139 -2.03 -14.28 -15.05
C THR A 139 -1.28 -13.03 -15.47
N LEU A 140 -1.26 -12.73 -16.74
CA LEU A 140 -0.82 -11.46 -17.30
C LEU A 140 -1.99 -10.64 -17.85
N ASP A 141 -3.21 -11.13 -17.69
CA ASP A 141 -4.43 -10.40 -18.02
C ASP A 141 -4.87 -9.55 -16.83
N MET A 142 -4.76 -8.23 -16.97
CA MET A 142 -5.11 -7.25 -15.92
C MET A 142 -6.61 -7.29 -15.60
N GLU A 143 -7.47 -7.52 -16.59
CA GLU A 143 -8.92 -7.59 -16.37
C GLU A 143 -9.29 -8.87 -15.60
N GLU A 144 -8.63 -10.00 -15.87
CA GLU A 144 -8.79 -11.22 -15.07
C GLU A 144 -8.36 -11.00 -13.62
N ALA A 145 -7.21 -10.34 -13.40
CA ALA A 145 -6.72 -10.05 -12.05
C ALA A 145 -7.66 -9.10 -11.29
N LYS A 146 -8.19 -8.07 -11.95
CA LYS A 146 -9.21 -7.16 -11.38
C LYS A 146 -10.49 -7.91 -11.01
N ALA A 147 -10.99 -8.78 -11.89
CA ALA A 147 -12.19 -9.55 -11.62
C ALA A 147 -12.02 -10.43 -10.36
N LYS A 148 -10.91 -11.14 -10.24
CA LYS A 148 -10.58 -11.93 -9.03
C LYS A 148 -10.50 -11.07 -7.77
N LEU A 149 -9.90 -9.89 -7.86
CA LEU A 149 -9.85 -8.93 -6.74
C LEU A 149 -11.25 -8.50 -6.32
N PHE A 150 -12.11 -8.14 -7.27
CA PHE A 150 -13.48 -7.72 -6.97
C PHE A 150 -14.32 -8.84 -6.34
N GLU A 151 -14.16 -10.08 -6.78
CA GLU A 151 -14.78 -11.25 -6.13
C GLU A 151 -14.32 -11.40 -4.68
N ALA A 152 -13.02 -11.24 -4.41
CA ALA A 152 -12.47 -11.30 -3.05
C ALA A 152 -13.02 -10.18 -2.15
N ILE A 153 -13.14 -8.95 -2.66
CA ILE A 153 -13.71 -7.82 -1.93
C ILE A 153 -15.19 -8.07 -1.62
N LEU A 154 -15.97 -8.49 -2.59
CA LEU A 154 -17.41 -8.78 -2.43
C LEU A 154 -17.64 -9.92 -1.43
N ARG A 155 -16.82 -10.96 -1.49
CA ARG A 155 -16.86 -12.06 -0.54
C ARG A 155 -16.60 -11.56 0.87
N TYR A 156 -15.55 -10.77 1.08
CA TYR A 156 -15.24 -10.20 2.39
C TYR A 156 -16.38 -9.33 2.93
N LYS A 157 -16.94 -8.44 2.11
CA LYS A 157 -18.06 -7.58 2.51
C LYS A 157 -19.28 -8.40 2.92
N LYS A 158 -19.56 -9.50 2.23
CA LYS A 158 -20.69 -10.39 2.52
C LYS A 158 -20.49 -11.20 3.82
N GLU A 159 -19.26 -11.64 4.10
CA GLU A 159 -18.93 -12.41 5.30
C GLU A 159 -18.78 -11.53 6.55
N SER A 160 -18.54 -10.21 6.37
CA SER A 160 -18.34 -9.24 7.47
C SER A 160 -19.62 -8.50 7.87
N MET A 161 -20.72 -8.71 7.15
CA MET A 161 -22.07 -8.21 7.52
C MET A 161 -22.80 -9.23 8.38
#